data_98c4406a6b384dc88211e2b8c670612c
#
_entry.id   98c4406a6b384dc88211e2b8c670612c
#
_cell.length_a   1.000
_cell.length_b   1.000
_cell.length_c   1.000
_cell.angle_alpha   90.00
_cell.angle_beta   90.00
_cell.angle_gamma   90.00
#
_symmetry.space_group_name_H-M   'P 1'
#
loop_
_entity.id
_entity.type
_entity.pdbx_description
1 polymer ?
#
loop_
_entity_poly.entity_id
_entity_poly.type
_entity_poly.pdbx_seq_one_letter_code
_entity_poly.pdbx_strand_id
1 'polypeptide(L)'
;MRILVDAMGGDLAPDEIVKGAVHAQQELGAEIVLVGQRAAIETCLRNEQAKLEIIDASEVITMDDDPSTATRRKKDASMTVALNMLRDGKGDAVVSAGSTGALLTGATLIVKRIHGIRRAALAPVLPNGDAGVMLIDCGANADCTPEYLLQFAYMGSYYARTMLGIAAPRVGLLSNGTEDHKGSELQHETFPLLKAADAAGRIRFVGNVEASQVFSGDVDVVVTDGFTGNVLLKGIEGSIKYMTRQLKGIFMKNFKTKMAALAIKDEFHALKASLDPNEVGGTAMLGISKPVIKAHGSSDARAIYNAIRQAIAFADSGIIDDITANISYMRVGKHAAKECD
;
A
#
# COMPACT_ATOMS: atom_id res chain seq x y z
N MET A 1 -13.25 7.32 -15.26
CA MET A 1 -11.98 6.67 -14.84
C MET A 1 -12.12 5.17 -15.00
N ARG A 2 -11.13 4.50 -15.56
CA ARG A 2 -11.16 3.08 -15.94
C ARG A 2 -10.17 2.27 -15.08
N ILE A 3 -10.68 1.40 -14.22
CA ILE A 3 -9.87 0.63 -13.26
C ILE A 3 -9.77 -0.83 -13.72
N LEU A 4 -8.54 -1.31 -13.86
CA LEU A 4 -8.23 -2.68 -14.25
C LEU A 4 -8.07 -3.53 -12.99
N VAL A 5 -8.89 -4.56 -12.84
CA VAL A 5 -8.86 -5.46 -11.68
C VAL A 5 -8.37 -6.84 -12.11
N ASP A 6 -7.25 -7.28 -11.55
CA ASP A 6 -6.76 -8.65 -11.66
C ASP A 6 -7.72 -9.59 -10.94
N ALA A 7 -8.62 -10.20 -11.70
CA ALA A 7 -9.70 -11.02 -11.15
C ALA A 7 -9.25 -12.40 -10.64
N MET A 8 -8.03 -12.81 -10.97
CA MET A 8 -7.50 -14.14 -10.63
C MET A 8 -6.45 -14.11 -9.50
N GLY A 9 -6.11 -12.91 -9.01
CA GLY A 9 -5.13 -12.74 -7.95
C GLY A 9 -5.76 -12.77 -6.56
N GLY A 10 -5.19 -13.58 -5.65
CA GLY A 10 -5.60 -13.70 -4.25
C GLY A 10 -6.22 -15.04 -3.90
N ASP A 11 -6.34 -15.29 -2.59
CA ASP A 11 -6.75 -16.59 -2.03
C ASP A 11 -8.25 -16.88 -2.26
N LEU A 12 -9.07 -15.83 -2.44
CA LEU A 12 -10.52 -15.88 -2.62
C LEU A 12 -10.95 -15.50 -4.06
N ALA A 13 -9.98 -15.48 -4.99
CA ALA A 13 -10.26 -15.21 -6.40
C ALA A 13 -10.92 -16.42 -7.08
N PRO A 14 -11.81 -16.21 -8.06
CA PRO A 14 -12.31 -14.92 -8.54
C PRO A 14 -13.50 -14.36 -7.75
N ASP A 15 -14.16 -15.15 -6.88
CA ASP A 15 -15.48 -14.86 -6.32
C ASP A 15 -15.51 -13.52 -5.58
N GLU A 16 -14.69 -13.34 -4.54
CA GLU A 16 -14.67 -12.11 -3.74
C GLU A 16 -14.13 -10.90 -4.54
N ILE A 17 -13.23 -11.16 -5.48
CA ILE A 17 -12.68 -10.09 -6.35
C ILE A 17 -13.79 -9.54 -7.26
N VAL A 18 -14.54 -10.42 -7.92
CA VAL A 18 -15.65 -10.03 -8.79
C VAL A 18 -16.76 -9.33 -8.01
N LYS A 19 -17.13 -9.84 -6.83
CA LYS A 19 -18.14 -9.24 -5.96
C LYS A 19 -17.76 -7.84 -5.52
N GLY A 20 -16.51 -7.63 -5.06
CA GLY A 20 -16.01 -6.31 -4.69
C GLY A 20 -15.96 -5.33 -5.87
N ALA A 21 -15.60 -5.81 -7.06
CA ALA A 21 -15.60 -5.03 -8.30
C ALA A 21 -17.02 -4.61 -8.73
N VAL A 22 -18.02 -5.49 -8.59
CA VAL A 22 -19.43 -5.17 -8.85
C VAL A 22 -19.93 -4.07 -7.91
N HIS A 23 -19.67 -4.19 -6.60
CA HIS A 23 -20.01 -3.14 -5.62
C HIS A 23 -19.34 -1.81 -5.98
N ALA A 24 -18.05 -1.83 -6.34
CA ALA A 24 -17.32 -0.61 -6.70
C ALA A 24 -17.92 0.07 -7.94
N GLN A 25 -18.30 -0.68 -8.96
CA GLN A 25 -18.96 -0.10 -10.14
C GLN A 25 -20.31 0.52 -9.79
N GLN A 26 -21.10 -0.13 -8.95
CA GLN A 26 -22.43 0.37 -8.56
C GLN A 26 -22.38 1.66 -7.74
N GLU A 27 -21.41 1.76 -6.83
CA GLU A 27 -21.36 2.86 -5.86
C GLU A 27 -20.42 4.00 -6.24
N LEU A 28 -19.30 3.70 -6.94
CA LEU A 28 -18.26 4.70 -7.21
C LEU A 28 -18.36 5.31 -8.60
N GLY A 29 -19.23 4.79 -9.47
CA GLY A 29 -19.45 5.33 -10.82
C GLY A 29 -18.24 5.23 -11.76
N ALA A 30 -17.24 4.42 -11.41
CA ALA A 30 -16.06 4.16 -12.25
C ALA A 30 -16.30 2.98 -13.18
N GLU A 31 -15.66 3.01 -14.35
CA GLU A 31 -15.62 1.88 -15.27
C GLU A 31 -14.67 0.81 -14.73
N ILE A 32 -15.19 -0.34 -14.35
CA ILE A 32 -14.40 -1.45 -13.82
C ILE A 32 -14.25 -2.51 -14.91
N VAL A 33 -13.00 -2.92 -15.15
CA VAL A 33 -12.64 -3.96 -16.11
C VAL A 33 -12.01 -5.13 -15.38
N LEU A 34 -12.62 -6.29 -15.50
CA LEU A 34 -12.09 -7.54 -14.92
C LEU A 34 -11.13 -8.20 -15.92
N VAL A 35 -9.93 -8.52 -15.47
CA VAL A 35 -8.90 -9.18 -16.29
C VAL A 35 -8.69 -10.59 -15.74
N GLY A 36 -8.91 -11.63 -16.54
CA GLY A 36 -8.72 -13.01 -16.10
C GLY A 36 -9.51 -14.01 -16.93
N GLN A 37 -9.64 -15.24 -16.41
CA GLN A 37 -10.31 -16.36 -17.08
C GLN A 37 -11.80 -16.07 -17.26
N ARG A 38 -12.19 -15.78 -18.50
CA ARG A 38 -13.54 -15.34 -18.86
C ARG A 38 -14.65 -16.23 -18.31
N ALA A 39 -14.53 -17.57 -18.47
CA ALA A 39 -15.57 -18.50 -18.03
C ALA A 39 -15.81 -18.48 -16.50
N ALA A 40 -14.74 -18.34 -15.71
CA ALA A 40 -14.82 -18.24 -14.26
C ALA A 40 -15.47 -16.91 -13.86
N ILE A 41 -15.01 -15.78 -14.44
CA ILE A 41 -15.55 -14.45 -14.17
C ILE A 41 -17.03 -14.35 -14.55
N GLU A 42 -17.43 -14.84 -15.71
CA GLU A 42 -18.85 -14.86 -16.14
C GLU A 42 -19.74 -15.64 -15.19
N THR A 43 -19.22 -16.72 -14.58
CA THR A 43 -19.95 -17.48 -13.57
C THR A 43 -20.20 -16.63 -12.32
N CYS A 44 -19.18 -15.93 -11.82
CA CYS A 44 -19.33 -15.04 -10.67
C CYS A 44 -20.28 -13.86 -10.98
N LEU A 45 -20.14 -13.23 -12.14
CA LEU A 45 -21.03 -12.13 -12.57
C LEU A 45 -22.50 -12.55 -12.68
N ARG A 46 -22.79 -13.80 -13.12
CA ARG A 46 -24.16 -14.33 -13.11
C ARG A 46 -24.72 -14.43 -11.68
N ASN A 47 -23.89 -14.88 -10.72
CA ASN A 47 -24.29 -14.97 -9.32
C ASN A 47 -24.62 -13.60 -8.72
N GLU A 48 -23.86 -12.58 -9.09
CA GLU A 48 -24.07 -11.18 -8.67
C GLU A 48 -25.12 -10.43 -9.53
N GLN A 49 -25.70 -11.06 -10.54
CA GLN A 49 -26.67 -10.47 -11.48
C GLN A 49 -26.13 -9.17 -12.14
N ALA A 50 -24.84 -9.11 -12.38
CA ALA A 50 -24.15 -7.91 -12.85
C ALA A 50 -23.48 -8.15 -14.22
N LYS A 51 -23.12 -7.02 -14.86
CA LYS A 51 -22.37 -7.03 -16.13
C LYS A 51 -21.18 -6.08 -15.98
N LEU A 52 -19.98 -6.61 -16.16
CA LEU A 52 -18.73 -5.84 -16.24
C LEU A 52 -17.99 -6.23 -17.52
N GLU A 53 -17.15 -5.35 -18.00
CA GLU A 53 -16.25 -5.68 -19.11
C GLU A 53 -15.21 -6.73 -18.64
N ILE A 54 -14.96 -7.73 -19.50
CA ILE A 54 -13.99 -8.80 -19.23
C ILE A 54 -12.94 -8.78 -20.33
N ILE A 55 -11.68 -8.63 -19.92
CA ILE A 55 -10.52 -8.92 -20.77
C ILE A 55 -10.06 -10.32 -20.43
N ASP A 56 -10.10 -11.21 -21.41
CA ASP A 56 -9.73 -12.60 -21.25
C ASP A 56 -8.21 -12.75 -21.05
N ALA A 57 -7.82 -13.56 -20.08
CA ALA A 57 -6.44 -13.91 -19.76
C ALA A 57 -6.42 -15.34 -19.21
N SER A 58 -5.74 -16.25 -19.92
CA SER A 58 -5.86 -17.69 -19.66
C SER A 58 -4.98 -18.19 -18.52
N GLU A 59 -3.88 -17.45 -18.20
CA GLU A 59 -2.90 -17.85 -17.20
C GLU A 59 -3.11 -17.11 -15.87
N VAL A 60 -2.61 -17.71 -14.79
CA VAL A 60 -2.62 -17.13 -13.43
C VAL A 60 -1.21 -17.18 -12.85
N ILE A 61 -0.72 -16.08 -12.29
CA ILE A 61 0.49 -16.05 -11.47
C ILE A 61 0.10 -16.47 -10.05
N THR A 62 0.67 -17.57 -9.58
CA THR A 62 0.44 -18.14 -8.24
C THR A 62 1.50 -17.67 -7.25
N MET A 63 1.35 -18.02 -5.97
CA MET A 63 2.35 -17.73 -4.95
C MET A 63 3.63 -18.55 -5.08
N ASP A 64 3.58 -19.67 -5.81
CA ASP A 64 4.73 -20.57 -6.07
C ASP A 64 5.58 -20.11 -7.26
N ASP A 65 5.07 -19.20 -8.08
CA ASP A 65 5.83 -18.64 -9.19
C ASP A 65 6.96 -17.73 -8.69
N ASP A 66 8.13 -17.83 -9.30
CA ASP A 66 9.25 -16.93 -9.01
C ASP A 66 8.87 -15.48 -9.36
N PRO A 67 8.77 -14.59 -8.35
CA PRO A 67 8.31 -13.21 -8.55
C PRO A 67 9.15 -12.43 -9.57
N SER A 68 10.44 -12.75 -9.69
CA SER A 68 11.36 -12.02 -10.57
C SER A 68 11.15 -12.32 -12.05
N THR A 69 10.53 -13.45 -12.38
CA THR A 69 10.34 -13.93 -13.75
C THR A 69 8.89 -14.19 -14.14
N ALA A 70 7.97 -14.23 -13.17
CA ALA A 70 6.58 -14.63 -13.38
C ALA A 70 5.89 -13.87 -14.51
N THR A 71 5.91 -12.53 -14.48
CA THR A 71 5.28 -11.68 -15.51
C THR A 71 5.94 -11.78 -16.89
N ARG A 72 7.21 -12.18 -16.95
CA ARG A 72 7.93 -12.42 -18.21
C ARG A 72 7.61 -13.78 -18.82
N ARG A 73 7.43 -14.80 -17.97
CA ARG A 73 7.11 -16.19 -18.37
C ARG A 73 5.65 -16.36 -18.72
N LYS A 74 4.75 -15.84 -17.87
CA LYS A 74 3.28 -15.93 -18.03
C LYS A 74 2.77 -14.63 -18.64
N LYS A 75 2.87 -14.51 -19.94
CA LYS A 75 2.50 -13.27 -20.66
C LYS A 75 1.01 -13.05 -20.73
N ASP A 76 0.23 -14.13 -20.71
CA ASP A 76 -1.23 -14.13 -20.73
C ASP A 76 -1.84 -14.28 -19.32
N ALA A 77 -1.05 -14.05 -18.27
CA ALA A 77 -1.57 -14.01 -16.92
C ALA A 77 -2.37 -12.71 -16.67
N SER A 78 -3.47 -12.82 -15.92
CA SER A 78 -4.36 -11.69 -15.60
C SER A 78 -3.61 -10.46 -15.08
N MET A 79 -2.69 -10.65 -14.14
CA MET A 79 -1.80 -9.58 -13.63
C MET A 79 -0.94 -8.97 -14.74
N THR A 80 -0.33 -9.79 -15.60
CA THR A 80 0.56 -9.33 -16.68
C THR A 80 -0.23 -8.54 -17.71
N VAL A 81 -1.40 -9.05 -18.10
CA VAL A 81 -2.31 -8.39 -19.06
C VAL A 81 -2.77 -7.04 -18.49
N ALA A 82 -3.23 -6.98 -17.23
CA ALA A 82 -3.65 -5.74 -16.57
C ALA A 82 -2.54 -4.69 -16.56
N LEU A 83 -1.29 -5.08 -16.20
CA LEU A 83 -0.15 -4.16 -16.18
C LEU A 83 0.24 -3.67 -17.59
N ASN A 84 0.15 -4.52 -18.61
CA ASN A 84 0.37 -4.11 -20.00
C ASN A 84 -0.70 -3.12 -20.46
N MET A 85 -1.98 -3.36 -20.15
CA MET A 85 -3.07 -2.45 -20.45
C MET A 85 -2.86 -1.09 -19.78
N LEU A 86 -2.45 -1.08 -18.49
CA LEU A 86 -2.14 0.15 -17.77
C LEU A 86 -1.00 0.92 -18.46
N ARG A 87 0.11 0.25 -18.82
CA ARG A 87 1.22 0.85 -19.59
C ARG A 87 0.72 1.51 -20.87
N ASP A 88 -0.13 0.81 -21.61
CA ASP A 88 -0.62 1.22 -22.93
C ASP A 88 -1.73 2.29 -22.86
N GLY A 89 -2.06 2.80 -21.67
CA GLY A 89 -3.09 3.84 -21.47
C GLY A 89 -4.52 3.34 -21.64
N LYS A 90 -4.74 2.02 -21.54
CA LYS A 90 -6.06 1.39 -21.64
C LYS A 90 -6.76 1.26 -20.28
N GLY A 91 -6.24 1.91 -19.26
CA GLY A 91 -6.77 2.03 -17.91
C GLY A 91 -5.99 3.08 -17.14
N ASP A 92 -6.58 3.57 -16.05
CA ASP A 92 -6.03 4.64 -15.20
C ASP A 92 -5.31 4.08 -13.98
N ALA A 93 -5.73 2.89 -13.50
CA ALA A 93 -5.09 2.19 -12.38
C ALA A 93 -5.25 0.67 -12.50
N VAL A 94 -4.38 -0.06 -11.78
CA VAL A 94 -4.48 -1.53 -11.59
C VAL A 94 -4.67 -1.83 -10.11
N VAL A 95 -5.58 -2.78 -9.82
CA VAL A 95 -5.76 -3.39 -8.50
C VAL A 95 -5.52 -4.90 -8.62
N SER A 96 -4.67 -5.45 -7.74
CA SER A 96 -4.41 -6.90 -7.68
C SER A 96 -4.21 -7.38 -6.25
N ALA A 97 -4.84 -8.50 -5.89
CA ALA A 97 -4.60 -9.22 -4.65
C ALA A 97 -3.57 -10.37 -4.81
N GLY A 98 -3.00 -10.55 -6.00
CA GLY A 98 -2.03 -11.60 -6.30
C GLY A 98 -0.67 -11.44 -5.61
N SER A 99 0.32 -12.22 -6.02
CA SER A 99 1.69 -12.19 -5.45
C SER A 99 2.28 -10.78 -5.42
N THR A 100 2.62 -10.29 -4.22
CA THR A 100 3.19 -8.95 -4.03
C THR A 100 4.49 -8.77 -4.80
N GLY A 101 5.37 -9.78 -4.76
CA GLY A 101 6.66 -9.72 -5.46
C GLY A 101 6.49 -9.70 -6.98
N ALA A 102 5.57 -10.50 -7.53
CA ALA A 102 5.28 -10.52 -8.96
C ALA A 102 4.64 -9.20 -9.42
N LEU A 103 3.71 -8.64 -8.63
CA LEU A 103 3.07 -7.37 -8.94
C LEU A 103 4.08 -6.20 -8.90
N LEU A 104 4.96 -6.16 -7.89
CA LEU A 104 6.01 -5.15 -7.77
C LEU A 104 7.02 -5.23 -8.93
N THR A 105 7.46 -6.45 -9.25
CA THR A 105 8.37 -6.69 -10.37
C THR A 105 7.71 -6.31 -11.69
N GLY A 106 6.47 -6.76 -11.91
CA GLY A 106 5.71 -6.42 -13.10
C GLY A 106 5.45 -4.92 -13.24
N ALA A 107 5.01 -4.26 -12.18
CA ALA A 107 4.83 -2.81 -12.17
C ALA A 107 6.13 -2.07 -12.50
N THR A 108 7.25 -2.50 -11.91
CA THR A 108 8.57 -1.90 -12.16
C THR A 108 9.06 -2.09 -13.60
N LEU A 109 8.87 -3.28 -14.18
CA LEU A 109 9.42 -3.61 -15.49
C LEU A 109 8.48 -3.24 -16.65
N ILE A 110 7.17 -3.39 -16.47
CA ILE A 110 6.16 -3.16 -17.51
C ILE A 110 5.68 -1.70 -17.48
N VAL A 111 5.13 -1.25 -16.35
CA VAL A 111 4.60 0.10 -16.19
C VAL A 111 5.72 1.12 -16.05
N LYS A 112 6.82 0.72 -15.42
CA LYS A 112 8.04 1.47 -15.12
C LYS A 112 7.86 2.43 -13.93
N ARG A 113 9.00 2.84 -13.38
CA ARG A 113 9.07 3.86 -12.32
C ARG A 113 8.98 5.26 -12.90
N ILE A 114 8.58 6.21 -12.08
CA ILE A 114 8.73 7.64 -12.36
C ILE A 114 10.23 7.90 -12.65
N HIS A 115 10.50 8.66 -13.72
CA HIS A 115 11.88 8.94 -14.10
C HIS A 115 12.63 9.68 -12.98
N GLY A 116 13.73 9.10 -12.51
CA GLY A 116 14.54 9.62 -11.40
C GLY A 116 14.26 8.95 -10.04
N ILE A 117 13.15 8.26 -9.87
CA ILE A 117 12.91 7.42 -8.69
C ILE A 117 13.75 6.15 -8.79
N ARG A 118 14.55 5.89 -7.75
CA ARG A 118 15.48 4.75 -7.70
C ARG A 118 14.79 3.43 -7.43
N ARG A 119 13.80 3.45 -6.52
CA ARG A 119 13.03 2.27 -6.12
C ARG A 119 11.56 2.62 -5.93
N ALA A 120 10.68 1.74 -6.38
CA ALA A 120 9.30 1.77 -5.95
C ALA A 120 9.19 1.24 -4.51
N ALA A 121 8.23 1.71 -3.74
CA ALA A 121 8.00 1.31 -2.37
C ALA A 121 6.57 0.85 -2.14
N LEU A 122 6.38 -0.10 -1.22
CA LEU A 122 5.09 -0.49 -0.69
C LEU A 122 4.78 0.36 0.54
N ALA A 123 3.69 1.12 0.47
CA ALA A 123 3.36 2.12 1.46
C ALA A 123 1.95 1.89 2.06
N PRO A 124 1.79 0.90 2.96
CA PRO A 124 0.53 0.72 3.68
C PRO A 124 0.27 1.89 4.62
N VAL A 125 -1.00 2.23 4.78
CA VAL A 125 -1.48 3.13 5.81
C VAL A 125 -2.06 2.29 6.95
N LEU A 126 -1.51 2.49 8.15
CA LEU A 126 -1.98 1.82 9.37
C LEU A 126 -3.00 2.73 10.06
N PRO A 127 -4.13 2.19 10.51
CA PRO A 127 -5.12 2.98 11.24
C PRO A 127 -4.57 3.36 12.62
N ASN A 128 -4.69 4.63 12.99
CA ASN A 128 -4.25 5.16 14.31
C ASN A 128 -5.37 5.87 15.07
N GLY A 129 -6.63 5.69 14.65
CA GLY A 129 -7.79 6.37 15.25
C GLY A 129 -8.02 7.78 14.70
N ASP A 130 -7.19 8.25 13.78
CA ASP A 130 -7.28 9.54 13.08
C ASP A 130 -7.08 9.29 11.56
N ALA A 131 -6.38 10.15 10.85
CA ALA A 131 -6.13 10.04 9.41
C ALA A 131 -5.31 8.80 9.00
N GLY A 132 -4.70 8.10 9.95
CA GLY A 132 -3.80 6.98 9.74
C GLY A 132 -2.33 7.40 9.71
N VAL A 133 -1.43 6.44 9.86
CA VAL A 133 0.03 6.62 9.74
C VAL A 133 0.55 5.77 8.59
N MET A 134 1.29 6.37 7.68
CA MET A 134 1.90 5.65 6.57
C MET A 134 3.25 5.08 6.98
N LEU A 135 3.46 3.80 6.69
CA LEU A 135 4.76 3.13 6.82
C LEU A 135 5.34 2.90 5.42
N ILE A 136 6.54 3.39 5.15
CA ILE A 136 7.22 3.29 3.85
C ILE A 136 8.73 3.08 4.03
N ASP A 137 9.32 1.98 3.55
CA ASP A 137 8.83 0.88 2.73
C ASP A 137 8.42 -0.33 3.59
N CYS A 138 7.52 -1.17 3.06
CA CYS A 138 7.06 -2.40 3.70
C CYS A 138 7.22 -3.63 2.80
N GLY A 139 8.46 -3.98 2.45
CA GLY A 139 8.77 -5.24 1.78
C GLY A 139 9.06 -5.18 0.29
N ALA A 140 9.18 -3.97 -0.30
CA ALA A 140 9.63 -3.85 -1.69
C ALA A 140 11.16 -3.90 -1.81
N ASN A 141 11.90 -3.32 -0.83
CA ASN A 141 13.35 -3.19 -0.88
C ASN A 141 13.95 -3.60 0.47
N ALA A 142 14.49 -4.81 0.57
CA ALA A 142 15.09 -5.30 1.80
C ALA A 142 16.32 -4.47 2.20
N ASP A 143 17.17 -4.14 1.22
CA ASP A 143 18.34 -3.28 1.40
C ASP A 143 18.07 -1.92 0.74
N CYS A 144 18.34 -0.86 1.48
CA CYS A 144 18.16 0.51 1.04
C CYS A 144 19.46 1.33 1.14
N THR A 145 19.51 2.39 0.36
CA THR A 145 20.52 3.45 0.49
C THR A 145 19.87 4.70 1.08
N PRO A 146 20.63 5.64 1.65
CA PRO A 146 20.08 6.91 2.14
C PRO A 146 19.27 7.68 1.09
N GLU A 147 19.67 7.63 -0.20
CA GLU A 147 18.91 8.24 -1.30
C GLU A 147 17.51 7.60 -1.46
N TYR A 148 17.37 6.27 -1.22
CA TYR A 148 16.05 5.64 -1.29
C TYR A 148 15.14 6.12 -0.17
N LEU A 149 15.66 6.17 1.07
CA LEU A 149 14.89 6.65 2.22
C LEU A 149 14.50 8.12 2.08
N LEU A 150 15.40 8.95 1.54
CA LEU A 150 15.07 10.34 1.19
C LEU A 150 13.90 10.40 0.19
N GLN A 151 13.95 9.59 -0.89
CA GLN A 151 12.86 9.52 -1.87
C GLN A 151 11.56 9.01 -1.24
N PHE A 152 11.63 8.03 -0.34
CA PHE A 152 10.47 7.52 0.40
C PHE A 152 9.84 8.60 1.29
N ALA A 153 10.66 9.41 1.95
CA ALA A 153 10.17 10.54 2.77
C ALA A 153 9.36 11.54 1.94
N TYR A 154 9.85 11.93 0.77
CA TYR A 154 9.13 12.82 -0.14
C TYR A 154 7.84 12.19 -0.66
N MET A 155 7.93 10.94 -1.18
CA MET A 155 6.75 10.23 -1.70
C MET A 155 5.68 10.03 -0.63
N GLY A 156 6.09 9.64 0.59
CA GLY A 156 5.19 9.50 1.73
C GLY A 156 4.55 10.82 2.13
N SER A 157 5.33 11.91 2.16
CA SER A 157 4.82 13.25 2.49
C SER A 157 3.78 13.73 1.47
N TYR A 158 4.02 13.55 0.17
CA TYR A 158 3.02 13.90 -0.86
C TYR A 158 1.77 13.05 -0.75
N TYR A 159 1.91 11.75 -0.53
CA TYR A 159 0.77 10.87 -0.35
C TYR A 159 -0.04 11.25 0.89
N ALA A 160 0.60 11.45 2.03
CA ALA A 160 -0.09 11.81 3.27
C ALA A 160 -0.82 13.16 3.14
N ARG A 161 -0.22 14.14 2.46
CA ARG A 161 -0.85 15.42 2.20
C ARG A 161 -2.11 15.29 1.35
N THR A 162 -2.04 14.53 0.26
CA THR A 162 -3.11 14.48 -0.74
C THR A 162 -4.16 13.41 -0.42
N MET A 163 -3.73 12.21 -0.01
CA MET A 163 -4.65 11.08 0.22
C MET A 163 -5.19 11.01 1.65
N LEU A 164 -4.38 11.45 2.65
CA LEU A 164 -4.82 11.44 4.05
C LEU A 164 -5.29 12.83 4.51
N GLY A 165 -5.19 13.87 3.67
CA GLY A 165 -5.64 15.21 3.99
C GLY A 165 -4.80 15.95 5.05
N ILE A 166 -3.57 15.50 5.30
CA ILE A 166 -2.69 16.08 6.32
C ILE A 166 -1.88 17.21 5.70
N ALA A 167 -2.23 18.47 5.99
CA ALA A 167 -1.63 19.64 5.33
C ALA A 167 -0.09 19.71 5.44
N ALA A 168 0.49 19.33 6.57
CA ALA A 168 1.92 19.35 6.84
C ALA A 168 2.36 18.03 7.50
N PRO A 169 2.47 16.91 6.73
CA PRO A 169 2.75 15.59 7.26
C PRO A 169 4.09 15.54 7.99
N ARG A 170 4.06 15.02 9.21
CA ARG A 170 5.26 14.81 10.04
C ARG A 170 5.94 13.52 9.62
N VAL A 171 7.16 13.64 9.12
CA VAL A 171 7.96 12.52 8.62
C VAL A 171 8.97 12.11 9.68
N GLY A 172 8.93 10.86 10.14
CA GLY A 172 9.90 10.28 11.08
C GLY A 172 10.77 9.22 10.41
N LEU A 173 12.02 9.11 10.81
CA LEU A 173 12.92 8.02 10.41
C LEU A 173 12.88 6.92 11.46
N LEU A 174 12.46 5.71 11.07
CA LEU A 174 12.39 4.58 12.01
C LEU A 174 13.78 4.20 12.51
N SER A 175 13.92 4.16 13.83
CA SER A 175 15.18 3.89 14.53
C SER A 175 14.94 3.10 15.82
N ASN A 176 16.02 2.72 16.50
CA ASN A 176 16.02 2.06 17.82
C ASN A 176 16.10 3.02 19.00
N GLY A 177 15.93 4.31 18.76
CA GLY A 177 15.92 5.39 19.75
C GLY A 177 15.64 6.71 19.05
N THR A 178 15.21 7.73 19.82
CA THR A 178 14.79 9.03 19.30
C THR A 178 15.92 10.02 19.11
N GLU A 179 17.11 9.78 19.70
CA GLU A 179 18.23 10.68 19.61
C GLU A 179 18.86 10.67 18.20
N ASP A 180 19.37 11.80 17.75
CA ASP A 180 19.91 11.99 16.39
C ASP A 180 21.01 10.99 16.01
N HIS A 181 21.75 10.46 16.99
CA HIS A 181 22.85 9.52 16.82
C HIS A 181 22.42 8.02 16.90
N LYS A 182 21.13 7.73 17.04
CA LYS A 182 20.62 6.35 17.09
C LYS A 182 20.40 5.77 15.70
N GLY A 183 20.43 4.44 15.64
CA GLY A 183 20.20 3.68 14.42
C GLY A 183 21.45 2.96 13.91
N SER A 184 21.33 2.34 12.75
CA SER A 184 22.43 1.74 12.00
C SER A 184 23.10 2.79 11.10
N GLU A 185 24.11 2.37 10.35
CA GLU A 185 24.79 3.22 9.35
C GLU A 185 23.77 3.86 8.38
N LEU A 186 22.76 3.12 7.95
CA LEU A 186 21.70 3.62 7.05
C LEU A 186 20.95 4.82 7.69
N GLN A 187 20.58 4.74 8.98
CA GLN A 187 19.91 5.85 9.66
C GLN A 187 20.87 7.04 9.84
N HIS A 188 22.11 6.79 10.23
CA HIS A 188 23.12 7.86 10.42
C HIS A 188 23.37 8.65 9.12
N GLU A 189 23.42 7.98 7.97
CA GLU A 189 23.61 8.63 6.68
C GLU A 189 22.33 9.29 6.15
N THR A 190 21.15 8.73 6.48
CA THR A 190 19.86 9.26 6.03
C THR A 190 19.42 10.48 6.81
N PHE A 191 19.67 10.50 8.13
CA PHE A 191 19.22 11.58 9.03
C PHE A 191 19.62 12.98 8.56
N PRO A 192 20.89 13.27 8.22
CA PRO A 192 21.29 14.59 7.73
C PRO A 192 20.62 14.98 6.42
N LEU A 193 20.31 14.02 5.53
CA LEU A 193 19.59 14.30 4.29
C LEU A 193 18.16 14.74 4.54
N LEU A 194 17.45 14.06 5.47
CA LEU A 194 16.09 14.44 5.86
C LEU A 194 16.06 15.78 6.58
N LYS A 195 17.04 16.05 7.46
CA LYS A 195 17.19 17.34 8.15
C LYS A 195 17.46 18.49 7.18
N ALA A 196 18.26 18.25 6.15
CA ALA A 196 18.49 19.24 5.09
C ALA A 196 17.23 19.50 4.25
N ALA A 197 16.44 18.45 3.95
CA ALA A 197 15.16 18.60 3.26
C ALA A 197 14.12 19.37 4.07
N ASP A 198 14.10 19.18 5.40
CA ASP A 198 13.28 19.96 6.34
C ASP A 198 13.71 21.43 6.39
N ALA A 199 14.99 21.69 6.56
CA ALA A 199 15.55 23.05 6.58
C ALA A 199 15.28 23.82 5.27
N ALA A 200 15.17 23.11 4.14
CA ALA A 200 14.76 23.66 2.86
C ALA A 200 13.23 23.82 2.70
N GLY A 201 12.44 23.50 3.72
CA GLY A 201 10.97 23.59 3.72
C GLY A 201 10.30 22.60 2.75
N ARG A 202 10.96 21.48 2.44
CA ARG A 202 10.47 20.50 1.45
C ARG A 202 9.62 19.39 2.07
N ILE A 203 9.98 18.98 3.27
CA ILE A 203 9.24 18.03 4.12
C ILE A 203 9.22 18.60 5.54
N ARG A 204 8.41 18.01 6.42
CA ARG A 204 8.45 18.28 7.85
C ARG A 204 9.05 17.07 8.57
N PHE A 205 10.36 17.07 8.75
CA PHE A 205 11.07 15.99 9.42
C PHE A 205 11.05 16.19 10.94
N VAL A 206 10.58 15.17 11.68
CA VAL A 206 10.45 15.23 13.15
C VAL A 206 11.54 14.44 13.87
N GLY A 207 12.54 13.93 13.15
CA GLY A 207 13.66 13.19 13.74
C GLY A 207 13.47 11.67 13.68
N ASN A 208 14.27 10.95 14.48
CA ASN A 208 14.13 9.52 14.66
C ASN A 208 12.85 9.21 15.45
N VAL A 209 12.20 8.09 15.09
CA VAL A 209 11.01 7.57 15.77
C VAL A 209 11.18 6.10 16.09
N GLU A 210 10.75 5.68 17.25
CA GLU A 210 10.73 4.26 17.63
C GLU A 210 9.44 3.58 17.15
N ALA A 211 9.48 2.26 17.00
CA ALA A 211 8.32 1.45 16.64
C ALA A 211 7.12 1.65 17.59
N SER A 212 7.37 1.91 18.87
CA SER A 212 6.38 2.21 19.90
C SER A 212 5.62 3.51 19.65
N GLN A 213 6.20 4.45 18.92
CA GLN A 213 5.63 5.77 18.64
C GLN A 213 4.78 5.81 17.36
N VAL A 214 4.73 4.74 16.57
CA VAL A 214 3.96 4.69 15.31
C VAL A 214 2.49 5.07 15.51
N PHE A 215 1.93 4.71 16.66
CA PHE A 215 0.51 5.02 16.99
C PHE A 215 0.35 6.17 17.99
N SER A 216 1.42 6.92 18.31
CA SER A 216 1.35 8.03 19.28
C SER A 216 0.53 9.24 18.79
N GLY A 217 0.34 9.35 17.47
CA GLY A 217 -0.23 10.54 16.85
C GLY A 217 0.78 11.68 16.61
N ASP A 218 2.09 11.45 16.86
CA ASP A 218 3.15 12.46 16.69
C ASP A 218 3.84 12.37 15.32
N VAL A 219 3.59 11.30 14.56
CA VAL A 219 4.16 11.04 13.23
C VAL A 219 3.06 10.60 12.27
N ASP A 220 3.16 11.04 11.02
CA ASP A 220 2.18 10.74 9.96
C ASP A 220 2.77 9.83 8.87
N VAL A 221 4.10 9.90 8.68
CA VAL A 221 4.86 9.08 7.73
C VAL A 221 6.10 8.54 8.42
N VAL A 222 6.20 7.22 8.50
CA VAL A 222 7.36 6.52 9.07
C VAL A 222 8.18 5.91 7.94
N VAL A 223 9.40 6.40 7.79
CA VAL A 223 10.34 6.00 6.72
C VAL A 223 11.30 4.94 7.23
N THR A 224 11.46 3.86 6.46
CA THR A 224 12.35 2.75 6.80
C THR A 224 12.75 1.96 5.55
N ASP A 225 13.70 1.04 5.66
CA ASP A 225 13.92 0.00 4.67
C ASP A 225 12.78 -1.04 4.67
N GLY A 226 12.63 -1.76 3.56
CA GLY A 226 11.50 -2.68 3.41
C GLY A 226 11.57 -3.91 4.29
N PHE A 227 12.76 -4.35 4.74
CA PHE A 227 12.87 -5.46 5.68
C PHE A 227 12.34 -5.05 7.06
N THR A 228 12.88 -3.97 7.61
CA THR A 228 12.48 -3.45 8.93
C THR A 228 10.99 -3.07 8.94
N GLY A 229 10.51 -2.39 7.90
CA GLY A 229 9.11 -2.01 7.78
C GLY A 229 8.17 -3.21 7.68
N ASN A 230 8.53 -4.24 6.93
CA ASN A 230 7.72 -5.47 6.84
C ASN A 230 7.70 -6.24 8.17
N VAL A 231 8.83 -6.31 8.89
CA VAL A 231 8.89 -6.92 10.23
C VAL A 231 7.99 -6.17 11.20
N LEU A 232 8.05 -4.84 11.22
CA LEU A 232 7.19 -4.00 12.04
C LEU A 232 5.70 -4.20 11.70
N LEU A 233 5.34 -4.13 10.41
CA LEU A 233 3.97 -4.35 9.93
C LEU A 233 3.43 -5.72 10.37
N LYS A 234 4.19 -6.79 10.14
CA LYS A 234 3.78 -8.16 10.54
C LYS A 234 3.73 -8.35 12.05
N GLY A 235 4.59 -7.67 12.80
CA GLY A 235 4.55 -7.63 14.26
C GLY A 235 3.25 -6.98 14.76
N ILE A 236 2.87 -5.84 14.20
CA ILE A 236 1.61 -5.14 14.51
C ILE A 236 0.40 -6.01 14.16
N GLU A 237 0.33 -6.53 12.93
CA GLU A 237 -0.76 -7.42 12.50
C GLU A 237 -0.90 -8.65 13.42
N GLY A 238 0.22 -9.28 13.78
CA GLY A 238 0.24 -10.42 14.67
C GLY A 238 -0.24 -10.09 16.09
N SER A 239 0.18 -8.94 16.61
CA SER A 239 -0.22 -8.44 17.93
C SER A 239 -1.71 -8.14 17.99
N ILE A 240 -2.27 -7.46 16.98
CA ILE A 240 -3.71 -7.17 16.87
C ILE A 240 -4.51 -8.48 16.82
N LYS A 241 -4.11 -9.45 15.99
CA LYS A 241 -4.75 -10.76 15.89
C LYS A 241 -4.70 -11.52 17.23
N TYR A 242 -3.56 -11.49 17.91
CA TYR A 242 -3.41 -12.12 19.23
C TYR A 242 -4.36 -11.47 20.27
N MET A 243 -4.35 -10.15 20.39
CA MET A 243 -5.22 -9.42 21.34
C MET A 243 -6.69 -9.66 21.06
N THR A 244 -7.12 -9.59 19.81
CA THR A 244 -8.51 -9.86 19.39
C THR A 244 -8.95 -11.27 19.79
N ARG A 245 -8.08 -12.26 19.62
CA ARG A 245 -8.36 -13.64 20.05
C ARG A 245 -8.48 -13.76 21.58
N GLN A 246 -7.61 -13.09 22.35
CA GLN A 246 -7.69 -13.09 23.82
C GLN A 246 -8.98 -12.43 24.30
N LEU A 247 -9.35 -11.28 23.76
CA LEU A 247 -10.60 -10.58 24.08
C LEU A 247 -11.84 -11.45 23.78
N LYS A 248 -11.86 -12.10 22.60
CA LYS A 248 -12.91 -13.05 22.26
C LYS A 248 -12.99 -14.19 23.28
N GLY A 249 -11.86 -14.73 23.74
CA GLY A 249 -11.81 -15.78 24.78
C GLY A 249 -12.41 -15.31 26.09
N ILE A 250 -12.10 -14.08 26.54
CA ILE A 250 -12.66 -13.47 27.75
C ILE A 250 -14.17 -13.33 27.63
N PHE A 251 -14.67 -12.76 26.54
CA PHE A 251 -16.10 -12.52 26.30
C PHE A 251 -16.90 -13.84 26.19
N MET A 252 -16.31 -14.89 25.66
CA MET A 252 -16.99 -16.17 25.49
C MET A 252 -16.91 -17.11 26.71
N LYS A 253 -16.25 -16.70 27.82
CA LYS A 253 -15.93 -17.55 28.97
C LYS A 253 -17.16 -18.08 29.74
N ASN A 254 -18.18 -17.24 29.96
CA ASN A 254 -19.39 -17.62 30.69
C ASN A 254 -20.59 -16.74 30.29
N PHE A 255 -21.76 -17.03 30.83
CA PHE A 255 -22.99 -16.31 30.51
C PHE A 255 -22.91 -14.80 30.81
N LYS A 256 -22.31 -14.41 31.93
CA LYS A 256 -22.18 -12.97 32.32
C LYS A 256 -21.31 -12.22 31.33
N THR A 257 -20.16 -12.80 30.93
CA THR A 257 -19.26 -12.17 29.96
C THR A 257 -19.85 -12.12 28.55
N LYS A 258 -20.68 -13.10 28.15
CA LYS A 258 -21.42 -13.08 26.90
C LYS A 258 -22.47 -11.96 26.87
N MET A 259 -23.18 -11.73 27.98
CA MET A 259 -24.12 -10.63 28.09
C MET A 259 -23.42 -9.27 28.05
N ALA A 260 -22.26 -9.14 28.72
CA ALA A 260 -21.45 -7.94 28.62
C ALA A 260 -20.96 -7.69 27.18
N ALA A 261 -20.50 -8.73 26.48
CA ALA A 261 -20.11 -8.62 25.05
C ALA A 261 -21.29 -8.17 24.15
N LEU A 262 -22.50 -8.62 24.46
CA LEU A 262 -23.70 -8.20 23.74
C LEU A 262 -24.01 -6.72 23.93
N ALA A 263 -23.81 -6.21 25.17
CA ALA A 263 -24.04 -4.82 25.52
C ALA A 263 -23.06 -3.84 24.85
N ILE A 264 -21.83 -4.29 24.53
CA ILE A 264 -20.79 -3.45 23.90
C ILE A 264 -20.47 -3.91 22.46
N LYS A 265 -21.41 -4.62 21.82
CA LYS A 265 -21.18 -5.24 20.51
C LYS A 265 -20.84 -4.21 19.44
N ASP A 266 -21.54 -3.10 19.43
CA ASP A 266 -21.40 -2.08 18.39
C ASP A 266 -20.07 -1.33 18.55
N GLU A 267 -19.68 -1.00 19.78
CA GLU A 267 -18.40 -0.38 20.10
C GLU A 267 -17.22 -1.33 19.76
N PHE A 268 -17.40 -2.62 20.02
CA PHE A 268 -16.39 -3.61 19.69
C PHE A 268 -16.26 -3.80 18.17
N HIS A 269 -17.36 -3.74 17.43
CA HIS A 269 -17.35 -3.75 15.97
C HIS A 269 -16.68 -2.48 15.41
N ALA A 270 -16.96 -1.32 15.98
CA ALA A 270 -16.32 -0.06 15.59
C ALA A 270 -14.79 -0.10 15.84
N LEU A 271 -14.39 -0.58 17.03
CA LEU A 271 -12.97 -0.78 17.35
C LEU A 271 -12.29 -1.77 16.38
N LYS A 272 -12.95 -2.89 16.08
CA LYS A 272 -12.41 -3.88 15.13
C LYS A 272 -12.24 -3.26 13.74
N ALA A 273 -13.23 -2.52 13.26
CA ALA A 273 -13.17 -1.82 11.99
C ALA A 273 -12.04 -0.77 11.97
N SER A 274 -11.90 0.01 13.06
CA SER A 274 -10.83 1.02 13.17
C SER A 274 -9.41 0.44 13.23
N LEU A 275 -9.26 -0.86 13.47
CA LEU A 275 -7.97 -1.58 13.49
C LEU A 275 -7.78 -2.47 12.26
N ASP A 276 -8.76 -2.54 11.36
CA ASP A 276 -8.69 -3.42 10.18
C ASP A 276 -8.01 -2.70 9.02
N PRO A 277 -6.84 -3.16 8.56
CA PRO A 277 -6.17 -2.57 7.40
C PRO A 277 -7.00 -2.60 6.12
N ASN A 278 -7.96 -3.54 6.01
CA ASN A 278 -8.84 -3.67 4.86
C ASN A 278 -9.85 -2.51 4.74
N GLU A 279 -10.10 -1.77 5.83
CA GLU A 279 -10.95 -0.57 5.82
C GLU A 279 -10.25 0.62 5.15
N VAL A 280 -8.94 0.71 5.27
CA VAL A 280 -8.14 1.76 4.62
C VAL A 280 -8.08 1.53 3.11
N GLY A 281 -8.08 0.28 2.67
CA GLY A 281 -7.98 -0.13 1.27
C GLY A 281 -6.78 -1.04 1.03
N GLY A 282 -6.14 -0.89 -0.13
CA GLY A 282 -4.91 -1.62 -0.45
C GLY A 282 -3.64 -0.85 -0.07
N THR A 283 -2.51 -1.38 -0.47
CA THR A 283 -1.20 -0.73 -0.34
C THR A 283 -0.82 -0.10 -1.67
N ALA A 284 -0.59 1.21 -1.69
CA ALA A 284 -0.12 1.90 -2.88
C ALA A 284 1.34 1.53 -3.19
N MET A 285 1.64 1.28 -4.46
CA MET A 285 3.01 1.16 -4.96
C MET A 285 3.52 2.53 -5.39
N LEU A 286 4.12 3.26 -4.46
CA LEU A 286 4.66 4.59 -4.72
C LEU A 286 5.94 4.53 -5.56
N GLY A 287 6.11 5.52 -6.44
CA GLY A 287 7.26 5.59 -7.33
C GLY A 287 7.09 4.85 -8.67
N ILE A 288 5.97 4.15 -8.89
CA ILE A 288 5.56 3.64 -10.21
C ILE A 288 4.89 4.79 -10.99
N SER A 289 5.12 4.84 -12.31
CA SER A 289 4.67 5.95 -13.18
C SER A 289 3.16 6.02 -13.42
N LYS A 290 2.41 5.01 -12.97
CA LYS A 290 0.95 4.98 -12.97
C LYS A 290 0.44 4.25 -11.72
N PRO A 291 -0.80 4.51 -11.27
CA PRO A 291 -1.35 3.93 -10.06
C PRO A 291 -1.44 2.41 -10.09
N VAL A 292 -0.81 1.75 -9.11
CA VAL A 292 -0.91 0.30 -8.86
C VAL A 292 -1.19 0.12 -7.37
N ILE A 293 -2.28 -0.56 -7.07
CA ILE A 293 -2.71 -0.86 -5.70
C ILE A 293 -2.63 -2.36 -5.45
N LYS A 294 -1.93 -2.73 -4.39
CA LYS A 294 -1.86 -4.10 -3.89
C LYS A 294 -2.91 -4.33 -2.81
N ALA A 295 -3.92 -5.14 -3.09
CA ALA A 295 -4.83 -5.64 -2.06
C ALA A 295 -4.22 -6.87 -1.35
N HIS A 296 -4.61 -7.15 -0.12
CA HIS A 296 -4.10 -8.31 0.62
C HIS A 296 -4.50 -9.63 -0.05
N GLY A 297 -3.68 -10.69 0.05
CA GLY A 297 -3.99 -11.99 -0.56
C GLY A 297 -5.32 -12.59 -0.09
N SER A 298 -5.69 -12.40 1.16
CA SER A 298 -6.95 -12.85 1.75
C SER A 298 -8.08 -11.81 1.70
N SER A 299 -8.01 -10.82 0.80
CA SER A 299 -9.04 -9.78 0.65
C SER A 299 -10.39 -10.38 0.30
N ASP A 300 -11.42 -10.00 1.07
CA ASP A 300 -12.82 -10.20 0.76
C ASP A 300 -13.37 -9.10 -0.18
N ALA A 301 -14.63 -9.18 -0.53
CA ALA A 301 -15.29 -8.22 -1.42
C ALA A 301 -15.21 -6.77 -0.91
N ARG A 302 -15.28 -6.55 0.41
CA ARG A 302 -15.17 -5.22 1.02
C ARG A 302 -13.77 -4.65 0.88
N ALA A 303 -12.75 -5.47 1.13
CA ALA A 303 -11.35 -5.07 0.94
C ALA A 303 -11.05 -4.73 -0.52
N ILE A 304 -11.58 -5.49 -1.47
CA ILE A 304 -11.44 -5.20 -2.91
C ILE A 304 -12.16 -3.90 -3.29
N TYR A 305 -13.39 -3.69 -2.81
CA TYR A 305 -14.09 -2.42 -2.99
C TYR A 305 -13.26 -1.23 -2.49
N ASN A 306 -12.70 -1.32 -1.27
CA ASN A 306 -11.86 -0.28 -0.70
C ASN A 306 -10.56 -0.07 -1.49
N ALA A 307 -9.94 -1.14 -1.99
CA ALA A 307 -8.75 -1.05 -2.84
C ALA A 307 -9.05 -0.35 -4.18
N ILE A 308 -10.22 -0.62 -4.78
CA ILE A 308 -10.67 0.07 -6.00
C ILE A 308 -10.95 1.55 -5.70
N ARG A 309 -11.64 1.87 -4.59
CA ARG A 309 -11.87 3.25 -4.15
C ARG A 309 -10.55 4.01 -3.99
N GLN A 310 -9.56 3.38 -3.35
CA GLN A 310 -8.23 3.96 -3.21
C GLN A 310 -7.53 4.14 -4.56
N ALA A 311 -7.65 3.17 -5.48
CA ALA A 311 -7.09 3.28 -6.82
C ALA A 311 -7.65 4.47 -7.60
N ILE A 312 -8.97 4.70 -7.51
CA ILE A 312 -9.65 5.87 -8.10
C ILE A 312 -9.09 7.17 -7.49
N ALA A 313 -9.08 7.27 -6.16
CA ALA A 313 -8.57 8.45 -5.47
C ALA A 313 -7.09 8.72 -5.79
N PHE A 314 -6.26 7.67 -5.85
CA PHE A 314 -4.84 7.81 -6.19
C PHE A 314 -4.64 8.25 -7.64
N ALA A 315 -5.42 7.72 -8.58
CA ALA A 315 -5.32 8.11 -9.99
C ALA A 315 -5.73 9.59 -10.23
N ASP A 316 -6.67 10.09 -9.43
CA ASP A 316 -7.17 11.49 -9.52
C ASP A 316 -6.33 12.48 -8.70
N SER A 317 -5.44 11.98 -7.85
CA SER A 317 -4.74 12.78 -6.83
C SER A 317 -3.68 13.74 -7.35
N GLY A 318 -3.12 13.50 -8.55
CA GLY A 318 -1.96 14.26 -9.07
C GLY A 318 -0.62 13.95 -8.38
N ILE A 319 -0.55 13.01 -7.44
CA ILE A 319 0.68 12.70 -6.68
C ILE A 319 1.86 12.33 -7.59
N ILE A 320 1.59 11.59 -8.67
CA ILE A 320 2.63 11.18 -9.63
C ILE A 320 3.24 12.39 -10.32
N ASP A 321 2.41 13.38 -10.65
CA ASP A 321 2.87 14.64 -11.25
C ASP A 321 3.64 15.49 -10.23
N ASP A 322 3.18 15.56 -8.98
CA ASP A 322 3.90 16.23 -7.88
C ASP A 322 5.28 15.61 -7.66
N ILE A 323 5.39 14.28 -7.62
CA ILE A 323 6.67 13.58 -7.49
C ILE A 323 7.56 13.90 -8.70
N THR A 324 7.02 13.86 -9.90
CA THR A 324 7.75 14.11 -11.16
C THR A 324 8.29 15.55 -11.21
N ALA A 325 7.48 16.53 -10.84
CA ALA A 325 7.87 17.92 -10.85
C ALA A 325 8.97 18.25 -9.80
N ASN A 326 9.01 17.52 -8.70
CA ASN A 326 9.92 17.73 -7.58
C ASN A 326 11.10 16.75 -7.52
N ILE A 327 11.30 15.92 -8.54
CA ILE A 327 12.33 14.86 -8.55
C ILE A 327 13.76 15.35 -8.33
N SER A 328 14.07 16.58 -8.72
CA SER A 328 15.38 17.19 -8.54
C SER A 328 15.79 17.32 -7.08
N TYR A 329 14.83 17.52 -6.17
CA TYR A 329 15.06 17.62 -4.73
C TYR A 329 15.24 16.27 -4.05
N MET A 330 14.88 15.19 -4.72
CA MET A 330 14.91 13.81 -4.22
C MET A 330 16.20 13.08 -4.61
N ARG A 331 17.17 13.77 -5.19
CA ARG A 331 18.46 13.19 -5.63
C ARG A 331 19.60 13.66 -4.72
N VAL A 332 20.44 12.71 -4.35
CA VAL A 332 21.71 13.03 -3.68
C VAL A 332 22.75 13.33 -4.75
N GLY A 333 23.12 14.62 -4.91
CA GLY A 333 24.13 15.04 -5.87
C GLY A 333 25.52 14.58 -5.45
N LYS A 334 26.37 14.19 -6.38
CA LYS A 334 27.81 13.92 -6.14
C LYS A 334 28.57 15.14 -5.59
N HIS A 335 27.99 16.31 -5.55
CA HIS A 335 28.57 17.58 -5.06
C HIS A 335 28.04 18.04 -3.70
N ALA A 336 26.95 17.45 -3.18
CA ALA A 336 26.44 17.81 -1.83
C ALA A 336 27.36 17.32 -0.69
N ALA A 337 28.23 16.35 -0.95
CA ALA A 337 29.21 15.85 0.02
C ALA A 337 30.46 16.75 0.19
N LYS A 338 30.56 17.88 -0.51
CA LYS A 338 31.73 18.79 -0.44
C LYS A 338 31.44 20.14 0.20
N GLU A 339 30.22 20.42 0.62
CA GLU A 339 29.85 21.67 1.29
C GLU A 339 29.61 21.54 2.80
N CYS A 340 29.89 20.36 3.37
CA CYS A 340 29.80 20.09 4.82
C CYS A 340 31.15 19.90 5.50
N ASP A 341 32.26 20.40 4.91
CA ASP A 341 33.56 20.48 5.57
C ASP A 341 33.88 21.95 5.90
#